data_ee6b3f0e81fafb667a62347f67c5afaa
#
_entry.id   ee6b3f0e81fafb667a62347f67c5afaa
#
_cell.length_a   1.000
_cell.length_b   1.000
_cell.length_c   1.000
_cell.angle_alpha   90.00
_cell.angle_beta   90.00
_cell.angle_gamma   90.00
#
_symmetry.space_group_name_H-M   'P 1'
#
loop_
_entity.id
_entity.type
_entity.pdbx_description
1 polymer ?
#
loop_
_entity_poly.entity_id
_entity_poly.type
_entity_poly.pdbx_seq_one_letter_code
_entity_poly.pdbx_strand_id
1 'polypeptide(L)'
;MRRILVALLFLATVSPVWAWNAAGHRLVAIIAWEQMSPPSRDFVMAALARHPDYERWRQRARSDEARQIFAEASTWPDDIRNDPRFHDDEELDEPAAGFPDSTRHKDWHYVDLDTDGQVVSGQLTSQLKRISRLLRCTGPKREISYHLPWLLHLVADIHQPLHVGRHGDEGGNAVEIENPFNARLPFTNVHTYWDDLPGPPWLRGKRLQAAAEQIIEHHPKPPQRDIDTWASESHALLPDAYPKQMGSLLPTVDETFHKNARQLAEQRIAAAGYRLGKLLDNAFRRCVSRETQ
;
A
#
# COMPACT_ATOMS: atom_id res chain seq x y z
N MET A 1 30.66 45.20 -20.81
CA MET A 1 29.74 44.73 -19.75
C MET A 1 29.20 43.37 -20.16
N ARG A 2 29.75 42.27 -19.62
CA ARG A 2 29.31 40.88 -19.88
C ARG A 2 28.12 40.56 -18.98
N ARG A 3 26.96 40.31 -19.56
CA ARG A 3 25.78 39.82 -18.84
C ARG A 3 25.95 38.31 -18.61
N ILE A 4 26.14 37.91 -17.36
CA ILE A 4 26.13 36.52 -16.93
C ILE A 4 24.67 36.11 -16.82
N LEU A 5 24.22 35.23 -17.74
CA LEU A 5 22.95 34.56 -17.63
C LEU A 5 23.14 33.41 -16.60
N VAL A 6 22.55 33.55 -15.42
CA VAL A 6 22.44 32.45 -14.45
C VAL A 6 21.22 31.62 -14.86
N ALA A 7 21.46 30.50 -15.51
CA ALA A 7 20.43 29.49 -15.74
C ALA A 7 20.18 28.75 -14.42
N LEU A 8 19.06 29.03 -13.77
CA LEU A 8 18.55 28.22 -12.67
C LEU A 8 18.08 26.88 -13.24
N LEU A 9 18.91 25.84 -13.09
CA LEU A 9 18.47 24.46 -13.29
C LEU A 9 17.45 24.11 -12.17
N PHE A 10 16.18 24.11 -12.49
CA PHE A 10 15.19 23.42 -11.68
C PHE A 10 15.46 21.90 -11.80
N LEU A 11 16.15 21.34 -10.85
CA LEU A 11 16.13 19.90 -10.61
C LEU A 11 14.70 19.54 -10.17
N ALA A 12 13.92 19.04 -11.12
CA ALA A 12 12.68 18.37 -10.81
C ALA A 12 13.03 17.17 -9.92
N THR A 13 12.91 17.32 -8.62
CA THR A 13 12.93 16.19 -7.69
C THR A 13 11.67 15.39 -7.96
N VAL A 14 11.81 14.29 -8.68
CA VAL A 14 10.74 13.29 -8.79
C VAL A 14 10.46 12.83 -7.37
N SER A 15 9.37 13.31 -6.80
CA SER A 15 8.91 12.84 -5.50
C SER A 15 8.62 11.34 -5.63
N PRO A 16 9.15 10.49 -4.76
CA PRO A 16 8.85 9.07 -4.84
C PRO A 16 7.34 8.88 -4.67
N VAL A 17 6.72 8.17 -5.60
CA VAL A 17 5.33 7.73 -5.52
C VAL A 17 5.23 6.80 -4.30
N TRP A 18 4.54 7.23 -3.28
CA TRP A 18 4.22 6.44 -2.10
C TRP A 18 2.79 5.93 -2.29
N ALA A 19 2.54 4.69 -1.97
CA ALA A 19 1.22 4.13 -1.69
C ALA A 19 0.63 4.81 -0.45
N TRP A 20 -0.54 4.38 0.07
CA TRP A 20 -0.89 4.79 1.42
C TRP A 20 0.38 4.91 2.25
N ASN A 21 0.55 5.97 3.00
CA ASN A 21 1.73 6.04 3.86
C ASN A 21 1.76 4.83 4.81
N ALA A 22 2.87 4.65 5.52
CA ALA A 22 3.05 3.49 6.39
C ALA A 22 1.95 3.29 7.45
N ALA A 23 1.17 4.33 7.80
CA ALA A 23 0.01 4.19 8.70
C ALA A 23 -1.14 3.46 8.00
N GLY A 24 -1.45 3.80 6.75
CA GLY A 24 -2.51 3.15 5.98
C GLY A 24 -2.26 1.66 5.79
N HIS A 25 -1.04 1.28 5.37
CA HIS A 25 -0.66 -0.13 5.24
C HIS A 25 -0.78 -0.90 6.54
N ARG A 26 -0.32 -0.32 7.66
CA ARG A 26 -0.45 -0.96 8.98
C ARG A 26 -1.90 -1.08 9.43
N LEU A 27 -2.76 -0.08 9.17
CA LEU A 27 -4.19 -0.14 9.49
C LEU A 27 -4.86 -1.29 8.73
N VAL A 28 -4.62 -1.41 7.42
CA VAL A 28 -5.11 -2.53 6.60
C VAL A 28 -4.64 -3.87 7.18
N ALA A 29 -3.37 -3.97 7.56
CA ALA A 29 -2.83 -5.20 8.14
C ALA A 29 -3.45 -5.54 9.51
N ILE A 30 -3.64 -4.58 10.41
CA ILE A 30 -4.31 -4.83 11.70
C ILE A 30 -5.75 -5.29 11.49
N ILE A 31 -6.52 -4.63 10.61
CA ILE A 31 -7.89 -5.05 10.29
C ILE A 31 -7.90 -6.46 9.70
N ALA A 32 -6.95 -6.78 8.80
CA ALA A 32 -6.81 -8.11 8.22
C ALA A 32 -6.50 -9.17 9.27
N TRP A 33 -5.61 -8.87 10.21
CA TRP A 33 -5.28 -9.76 11.32
C TRP A 33 -6.51 -10.19 12.11
N GLU A 34 -7.42 -9.26 12.41
CA GLU A 34 -8.65 -9.54 13.15
C GLU A 34 -9.63 -10.46 12.38
N GLN A 35 -9.46 -10.56 11.05
CA GLN A 35 -10.30 -11.43 10.21
C GLN A 35 -9.74 -12.84 10.02
N MET A 36 -8.47 -13.09 10.39
CA MET A 36 -7.83 -14.39 10.23
C MET A 36 -8.13 -15.31 11.42
N SER A 37 -8.29 -16.60 11.13
CA SER A 37 -8.32 -17.66 12.14
C SER A 37 -6.94 -17.85 12.79
N PRO A 38 -6.87 -18.37 14.05
CA PRO A 38 -5.59 -18.65 14.69
C PRO A 38 -4.62 -19.50 13.83
N PRO A 39 -5.06 -20.59 13.16
CA PRO A 39 -4.17 -21.36 12.30
C PRO A 39 -3.56 -20.54 11.15
N SER A 40 -4.35 -19.62 10.56
CA SER A 40 -3.85 -18.74 9.50
C SER A 40 -2.83 -17.74 10.02
N ARG A 41 -3.06 -17.17 11.21
CA ARG A 41 -2.12 -16.27 11.88
C ARG A 41 -0.79 -16.97 12.16
N ASP A 42 -0.85 -18.18 12.70
CA ASP A 42 0.35 -18.99 13.01
C ASP A 42 1.16 -19.30 11.75
N PHE A 43 0.50 -19.73 10.68
CA PHE A 43 1.17 -19.99 9.40
C PHE A 43 1.82 -18.72 8.82
N VAL A 44 1.10 -17.62 8.79
CA VAL A 44 1.58 -16.34 8.28
C VAL A 44 2.81 -15.88 9.08
N MET A 45 2.76 -15.94 10.41
CA MET A 45 3.90 -15.54 11.24
C MET A 45 5.10 -16.47 11.06
N ALA A 46 4.88 -17.78 10.95
CA ALA A 46 5.95 -18.74 10.65
C ALA A 46 6.57 -18.50 9.27
N ALA A 47 5.80 -18.03 8.29
CA ALA A 47 6.31 -17.64 6.98
C ALA A 47 7.10 -16.33 7.05
N LEU A 48 6.59 -15.30 7.70
CA LEU A 48 7.27 -14.01 7.89
C LEU A 48 8.58 -14.17 8.66
N ALA A 49 8.64 -15.06 9.67
CA ALA A 49 9.85 -15.32 10.45
C ALA A 49 11.03 -15.85 9.62
N ARG A 50 10.77 -16.32 8.38
CA ARG A 50 11.83 -16.75 7.43
C ARG A 50 12.32 -15.64 6.52
N HIS A 51 11.65 -14.48 6.55
CA HIS A 51 12.03 -13.34 5.71
C HIS A 51 13.32 -12.69 6.23
N PRO A 52 14.27 -12.32 5.36
CA PRO A 52 15.54 -11.71 5.80
C PRO A 52 15.37 -10.45 6.65
N ASP A 53 14.32 -9.67 6.41
CA ASP A 53 14.04 -8.44 7.15
C ASP A 53 13.09 -8.62 8.36
N TYR A 54 12.79 -9.87 8.76
CA TYR A 54 11.88 -10.14 9.89
C TYR A 54 12.32 -9.43 11.19
N GLU A 55 13.62 -9.51 11.51
CA GLU A 55 14.17 -8.88 12.70
C GLU A 55 14.05 -7.35 12.67
N ARG A 56 14.17 -6.74 11.48
CA ARG A 56 13.95 -5.31 11.28
C ARG A 56 12.50 -4.91 11.58
N TRP A 57 11.53 -5.73 11.20
CA TRP A 57 10.12 -5.48 11.54
C TRP A 57 9.85 -5.63 13.03
N ARG A 58 10.42 -6.65 13.68
CA ARG A 58 10.31 -6.88 15.12
C ARG A 58 10.85 -5.68 15.92
N GLN A 59 12.00 -5.17 15.52
CA GLN A 59 12.60 -3.98 16.15
C GLN A 59 11.72 -2.72 15.95
N ARG A 60 11.15 -2.52 14.77
CA ARG A 60 10.27 -1.38 14.49
C ARG A 60 8.93 -1.47 15.18
N ALA A 61 8.39 -2.65 15.34
CA ALA A 61 7.15 -2.88 16.08
C ALA A 61 7.30 -2.50 17.55
N ARG A 62 8.52 -2.52 18.11
CA ARG A 62 8.82 -2.29 19.52
C ARG A 62 7.95 -3.15 20.45
N SER A 63 7.58 -4.34 19.97
CA SER A 63 6.67 -5.28 20.61
C SER A 63 6.92 -6.66 20.05
N ASP A 64 6.78 -7.69 20.86
CA ASP A 64 6.81 -9.08 20.40
C ASP A 64 5.41 -9.59 20.02
N GLU A 65 4.39 -8.72 20.02
CA GLU A 65 3.06 -9.06 19.56
C GLU A 65 3.05 -9.34 18.05
N ALA A 66 2.67 -10.56 17.67
CA ALA A 66 2.65 -11.03 16.29
C ALA A 66 1.94 -10.06 15.33
N ARG A 67 0.78 -9.50 15.75
CA ARG A 67 0.02 -8.55 14.94
C ARG A 67 0.77 -7.25 14.64
N GLN A 68 1.62 -6.77 15.56
CA GLN A 68 2.40 -5.55 15.34
C GLN A 68 3.54 -5.81 14.35
N ILE A 69 4.19 -6.98 14.44
CA ILE A 69 5.22 -7.40 13.48
C ILE A 69 4.60 -7.62 12.09
N PHE A 70 3.43 -8.24 12.02
CA PHE A 70 2.66 -8.40 10.79
C PHE A 70 2.32 -7.04 10.15
N ALA A 71 1.92 -6.06 10.96
CA ALA A 71 1.66 -4.70 10.47
C ALA A 71 2.93 -4.03 9.93
N GLU A 72 4.10 -4.18 10.57
CA GLU A 72 5.36 -3.66 10.02
C GLU A 72 5.78 -4.34 8.72
N ALA A 73 5.50 -5.63 8.53
CA ALA A 73 5.79 -6.33 7.29
C ALA A 73 5.04 -5.74 6.09
N SER A 74 3.84 -5.16 6.29
CA SER A 74 3.05 -4.55 5.22
C SER A 74 3.69 -3.29 4.61
N THR A 75 4.67 -2.68 5.28
CA THR A 75 5.38 -1.48 4.79
C THR A 75 6.65 -1.82 4.01
N TRP A 76 7.05 -3.09 3.97
CA TRP A 76 8.33 -3.51 3.41
C TRP A 76 8.51 -3.15 1.92
N PRO A 77 7.53 -3.27 1.03
CA PRO A 77 7.67 -2.88 -0.37
C PRO A 77 8.04 -1.41 -0.59
N ASP A 78 7.60 -0.52 0.29
CA ASP A 78 8.02 0.88 0.26
C ASP A 78 9.42 1.08 0.88
N ASP A 79 9.74 0.33 1.92
CA ASP A 79 11.06 0.40 2.56
C ASP A 79 12.20 0.07 1.61
N ILE A 80 12.00 -0.89 0.68
CA ILE A 80 13.03 -1.32 -0.27
C ILE A 80 13.32 -0.28 -1.35
N ARG A 81 12.44 0.70 -1.58
CA ARG A 81 12.66 1.78 -2.56
C ARG A 81 13.94 2.57 -2.33
N ASN A 82 14.33 2.72 -1.06
CA ASN A 82 15.54 3.44 -0.65
C ASN A 82 16.61 2.53 -0.04
N ASP A 83 16.43 1.22 -0.10
CA ASP A 83 17.38 0.25 0.44
C ASP A 83 18.45 -0.07 -0.64
N PRO A 84 19.74 0.12 -0.36
CA PRO A 84 20.81 -0.13 -1.32
C PRO A 84 20.98 -1.61 -1.73
N ARG A 85 20.34 -2.54 -1.02
CA ARG A 85 20.30 -3.96 -1.39
C ARG A 85 19.42 -4.24 -2.61
N PHE A 86 18.59 -3.26 -3.00
CA PHE A 86 17.61 -3.37 -4.09
C PHE A 86 17.92 -2.37 -5.20
N HIS A 87 17.62 -2.74 -6.43
CA HIS A 87 17.88 -1.95 -7.66
C HIS A 87 16.64 -1.84 -8.54
N ASP A 88 16.69 -0.99 -9.54
CA ASP A 88 15.57 -0.75 -10.46
C ASP A 88 15.61 -1.66 -11.70
N ASP A 89 16.77 -2.22 -12.02
CA ASP A 89 17.01 -3.03 -13.24
C ASP A 89 16.89 -4.52 -12.91
N GLU A 90 16.19 -5.27 -13.77
CA GLU A 90 16.03 -6.72 -13.61
C GLU A 90 17.28 -7.53 -14.03
N GLU A 91 18.28 -6.89 -14.65
CA GLU A 91 19.26 -7.62 -15.48
C GLU A 91 20.60 -7.94 -14.81
N LEU A 92 21.00 -7.40 -13.66
CA LEU A 92 22.44 -7.30 -13.46
C LEU A 92 23.07 -7.90 -12.22
N ASP A 93 22.34 -8.22 -11.16
CA ASP A 93 23.00 -8.66 -9.94
C ASP A 93 22.39 -9.93 -9.33
N GLU A 94 23.25 -10.76 -8.75
CA GLU A 94 22.76 -11.83 -7.88
C GLU A 94 21.90 -11.22 -6.79
N PRO A 95 20.70 -11.78 -6.52
CA PRO A 95 19.82 -11.27 -5.49
C PRO A 95 20.55 -11.16 -4.15
N ALA A 96 20.24 -10.10 -3.39
CA ALA A 96 20.77 -9.93 -2.05
C ALA A 96 20.54 -11.18 -1.19
N ALA A 97 21.49 -11.48 -0.30
CA ALA A 97 21.50 -12.73 0.46
C ALA A 97 20.15 -13.02 1.14
N GLY A 98 19.58 -14.16 0.82
CA GLY A 98 18.30 -14.62 1.36
C GLY A 98 17.06 -14.20 0.56
N PHE A 99 17.16 -13.25 -0.36
CA PHE A 99 16.06 -12.83 -1.22
C PHE A 99 16.04 -13.64 -2.53
N PRO A 100 14.85 -14.02 -3.04
CA PRO A 100 14.75 -14.62 -4.37
C PRO A 100 14.94 -13.59 -5.49
N ASP A 101 14.70 -12.31 -5.18
CA ASP A 101 14.73 -11.18 -6.09
C ASP A 101 15.08 -9.90 -5.32
N SER A 102 15.83 -8.99 -5.92
CA SER A 102 16.25 -7.70 -5.35
C SER A 102 15.80 -6.50 -6.19
N THR A 103 14.82 -6.68 -7.05
CA THR A 103 14.21 -5.60 -7.82
C THR A 103 13.22 -4.83 -6.97
N ARG A 104 13.19 -3.50 -7.12
CA ARG A 104 12.26 -2.63 -6.37
C ARG A 104 10.83 -2.72 -6.84
N HIS A 105 10.57 -3.24 -8.03
CA HIS A 105 9.25 -3.44 -8.61
C HIS A 105 8.31 -2.21 -8.46
N LYS A 106 8.80 -1.03 -8.80
CA LYS A 106 8.05 0.23 -8.64
C LYS A 106 6.71 0.24 -9.37
N ASP A 107 6.62 -0.48 -10.47
CA ASP A 107 5.42 -0.62 -11.29
C ASP A 107 4.38 -1.61 -10.74
N TRP A 108 4.71 -2.37 -9.67
CA TRP A 108 3.72 -3.23 -9.01
C TRP A 108 2.74 -2.46 -8.13
N HIS A 109 3.10 -1.25 -7.70
CA HIS A 109 2.30 -0.46 -6.75
C HIS A 109 1.06 0.18 -7.36
N TYR A 110 0.96 0.27 -8.69
CA TYR A 110 -0.12 0.97 -9.36
C TYR A 110 -0.56 0.28 -10.64
N VAL A 111 -1.70 0.70 -11.16
CA VAL A 111 -2.20 0.42 -12.49
C VAL A 111 -2.93 1.64 -13.03
N ASP A 112 -2.54 2.10 -14.21
CA ASP A 112 -3.26 3.16 -14.91
C ASP A 112 -4.19 2.57 -15.95
N LEU A 113 -5.42 3.05 -15.97
CA LEU A 113 -6.45 2.65 -16.89
C LEU A 113 -6.77 3.78 -17.87
N ASP A 114 -7.08 3.42 -19.11
CA ASP A 114 -7.65 4.37 -20.06
C ASP A 114 -9.18 4.56 -19.85
N THR A 115 -9.81 5.33 -20.73
CA THR A 115 -11.26 5.60 -20.69
C THR A 115 -12.12 4.35 -20.89
N ASP A 116 -11.57 3.32 -21.49
CA ASP A 116 -12.24 2.05 -21.76
C ASP A 116 -11.96 1.00 -20.67
N GLY A 117 -11.19 1.40 -19.62
CA GLY A 117 -10.80 0.55 -18.51
C GLY A 117 -9.68 -0.45 -18.83
N GLN A 118 -8.95 -0.23 -19.95
CA GLN A 118 -7.80 -1.06 -20.32
C GLN A 118 -6.53 -0.58 -19.59
N VAL A 119 -5.69 -1.54 -19.22
CA VAL A 119 -4.41 -1.24 -18.58
C VAL A 119 -3.46 -0.57 -19.58
N VAL A 120 -2.99 0.64 -19.24
CA VAL A 120 -2.02 1.41 -20.01
C VAL A 120 -0.62 1.28 -19.42
N SER A 121 -0.51 1.32 -18.09
CA SER A 121 0.76 1.18 -17.38
C SER A 121 0.56 0.57 -15.99
N GLY A 122 1.66 0.15 -15.35
CA GLY A 122 1.63 -0.49 -14.04
C GLY A 122 1.22 -1.96 -14.06
N GLN A 123 1.50 -2.67 -12.96
CA GLN A 123 1.32 -4.12 -12.87
C GLN A 123 0.50 -4.56 -11.64
N LEU A 124 -0.09 -3.64 -10.87
CA LEU A 124 -0.74 -3.92 -9.58
C LEU A 124 -1.72 -5.09 -9.65
N THR A 125 -2.67 -5.06 -10.58
CA THR A 125 -3.70 -6.12 -10.71
C THR A 125 -3.12 -7.46 -11.13
N SER A 126 -2.18 -7.47 -12.08
CA SER A 126 -1.55 -8.69 -12.58
C SER A 126 -0.68 -9.36 -11.51
N GLN A 127 0.10 -8.56 -10.75
CA GLN A 127 0.94 -9.07 -9.67
C GLN A 127 0.13 -9.56 -8.47
N LEU A 128 -0.94 -8.85 -8.08
CA LEU A 128 -1.85 -9.34 -7.05
C LEU A 128 -2.44 -10.71 -7.42
N LYS A 129 -2.90 -10.88 -8.66
CA LYS A 129 -3.42 -12.17 -9.14
C LYS A 129 -2.34 -13.26 -9.13
N ARG A 130 -1.11 -12.93 -9.57
CA ARG A 130 0.02 -13.86 -9.56
C ARG A 130 0.37 -14.29 -8.14
N ILE A 131 0.60 -13.33 -7.25
CA ILE A 131 0.99 -13.58 -5.85
C ILE A 131 -0.10 -14.37 -5.12
N SER A 132 -1.37 -14.00 -5.28
CA SER A 132 -2.50 -14.72 -4.65
C SER A 132 -2.57 -16.20 -5.05
N ARG A 133 -2.10 -16.57 -6.26
CA ARG A 133 -2.01 -17.97 -6.70
C ARG A 133 -0.78 -18.69 -6.15
N LEU A 134 0.33 -17.98 -5.93
CA LEU A 134 1.57 -18.54 -5.38
C LEU A 134 1.43 -18.85 -3.88
N LEU A 135 0.70 -18.03 -3.14
CA LEU A 135 0.54 -18.17 -1.70
C LEU A 135 -0.42 -19.32 -1.35
N ARG A 136 0.15 -20.53 -1.28
CA ARG A 136 -0.52 -21.78 -0.93
C ARG A 136 0.29 -22.55 0.10
N CYS A 137 -0.35 -23.39 0.90
CA CYS A 137 0.30 -24.23 1.91
C CYS A 137 1.47 -25.06 1.37
N THR A 138 1.38 -25.50 0.13
CA THR A 138 2.38 -26.39 -0.53
C THR A 138 3.45 -25.63 -1.32
N GLY A 139 3.40 -24.30 -1.32
CA GLY A 139 4.37 -23.46 -2.02
C GLY A 139 5.77 -23.51 -1.39
N PRO A 140 6.82 -23.16 -2.15
CA PRO A 140 8.17 -23.05 -1.61
C PRO A 140 8.22 -22.03 -0.48
N LYS A 141 8.76 -22.39 0.68
CA LYS A 141 8.76 -21.54 1.89
C LYS A 141 9.44 -20.18 1.66
N ARG A 142 10.51 -20.16 0.84
CA ARG A 142 11.23 -18.93 0.48
C ARG A 142 10.34 -17.99 -0.34
N GLU A 143 9.62 -18.52 -1.31
CA GLU A 143 8.69 -17.76 -2.15
C GLU A 143 7.52 -17.19 -1.34
N ILE A 144 6.95 -18.00 -0.44
CA ILE A 144 5.86 -17.54 0.44
C ILE A 144 6.35 -16.40 1.33
N SER A 145 7.53 -16.57 1.95
CA SER A 145 8.12 -15.56 2.83
C SER A 145 8.36 -14.23 2.11
N TYR A 146 8.87 -14.26 0.88
CA TYR A 146 9.15 -13.07 0.07
C TYR A 146 7.86 -12.38 -0.45
N HIS A 147 6.90 -13.17 -0.94
CA HIS A 147 5.70 -12.62 -1.56
C HIS A 147 4.61 -12.20 -0.55
N LEU A 148 4.70 -12.65 0.69
CA LEU A 148 3.70 -12.32 1.70
C LEU A 148 3.68 -10.81 2.03
N PRO A 149 4.81 -10.12 2.32
CA PRO A 149 4.83 -8.67 2.47
C PRO A 149 4.28 -7.92 1.25
N TRP A 150 4.61 -8.39 0.03
CA TRP A 150 4.04 -7.85 -1.20
C TRP A 150 2.52 -7.96 -1.23
N LEU A 151 1.95 -9.13 -0.88
CA LEU A 151 0.50 -9.27 -0.84
C LEU A 151 -0.15 -8.30 0.16
N LEU A 152 0.42 -8.17 1.37
CA LEU A 152 -0.09 -7.28 2.40
C LEU A 152 -0.15 -5.83 1.89
N HIS A 153 0.88 -5.41 1.19
CA HIS A 153 1.04 -4.08 0.64
C HIS A 153 0.10 -3.81 -0.54
N LEU A 154 0.19 -4.64 -1.58
CA LEU A 154 -0.53 -4.42 -2.84
C LEU A 154 -2.06 -4.51 -2.68
N VAL A 155 -2.56 -5.29 -1.69
CA VAL A 155 -3.99 -5.26 -1.36
C VAL A 155 -4.39 -3.90 -0.77
N ALA A 156 -3.52 -3.23 -0.02
CA ALA A 156 -3.79 -1.86 0.42
C ALA A 156 -3.76 -0.88 -0.75
N ASP A 157 -2.76 -0.99 -1.64
CA ASP A 157 -2.59 -0.13 -2.81
C ASP A 157 -3.79 -0.15 -3.74
N ILE A 158 -4.29 -1.33 -4.10
CA ILE A 158 -5.43 -1.44 -5.03
C ILE A 158 -6.72 -0.81 -4.46
N HIS A 159 -6.78 -0.55 -3.16
CA HIS A 159 -7.89 0.13 -2.52
C HIS A 159 -7.69 1.65 -2.38
N GLN A 160 -6.52 2.20 -2.69
CA GLN A 160 -6.28 3.64 -2.80
C GLN A 160 -6.68 4.09 -4.21
N PRO A 161 -7.64 5.01 -4.37
CA PRO A 161 -8.16 5.37 -5.70
C PRO A 161 -7.09 5.80 -6.70
N LEU A 162 -6.08 6.55 -6.26
CA LEU A 162 -5.03 7.07 -7.14
C LEU A 162 -3.99 6.02 -7.55
N HIS A 163 -3.97 4.83 -6.91
CA HIS A 163 -3.18 3.68 -7.37
C HIS A 163 -3.88 2.88 -8.49
N VAL A 164 -5.15 3.19 -8.75
CA VAL A 164 -5.88 2.72 -9.93
C VAL A 164 -6.26 3.95 -10.74
N GLY A 165 -5.22 4.66 -11.18
CA GLY A 165 -5.27 6.02 -11.69
C GLY A 165 -5.70 6.12 -13.15
N ARG A 166 -5.57 7.35 -13.67
CA ARG A 166 -5.72 7.66 -15.08
C ARG A 166 -4.35 7.89 -15.67
N HIS A 167 -4.16 7.43 -16.88
CA HIS A 167 -2.97 7.77 -17.64
C HIS A 167 -2.91 9.29 -17.87
N GLY A 168 -1.76 9.90 -17.55
CA GLY A 168 -1.48 11.31 -17.89
C GLY A 168 -1.32 12.26 -16.70
N ASP A 169 -1.74 11.89 -15.48
CA ASP A 169 -1.51 12.70 -14.26
C ASP A 169 -0.68 11.97 -13.19
N GLU A 170 -0.10 10.83 -13.56
CA GLU A 170 0.73 10.02 -12.67
C GLU A 170 0.02 9.64 -11.36
N GLY A 171 -1.28 9.28 -11.44
CA GLY A 171 -2.09 9.01 -10.26
C GLY A 171 -2.21 10.23 -9.33
N GLY A 172 -2.29 11.44 -9.87
CA GLY A 172 -2.39 12.69 -9.11
C GLY A 172 -1.06 13.27 -8.61
N ASN A 173 0.09 12.65 -8.92
CA ASN A 173 1.40 13.20 -8.56
C ASN A 173 1.73 14.48 -9.34
N ALA A 174 1.25 14.60 -10.57
CA ALA A 174 1.42 15.79 -11.39
C ALA A 174 0.45 16.94 -11.01
N VAL A 175 -0.42 16.75 -10.04
CA VAL A 175 -1.44 17.74 -9.64
C VAL A 175 -1.11 18.33 -8.29
N GLU A 176 -0.51 19.53 -8.30
CA GLU A 176 -0.18 20.28 -7.08
C GLU A 176 -1.43 20.89 -6.45
N ILE A 177 -1.48 20.92 -5.12
CA ILE A 177 -2.55 21.46 -4.31
C ILE A 177 -2.03 22.18 -3.07
N GLU A 178 -2.81 23.12 -2.56
CA GLU A 178 -2.67 23.65 -1.21
C GLU A 178 -3.49 22.83 -0.23
N ASN A 179 -2.84 22.34 0.85
CA ASN A 179 -3.47 21.54 1.90
C ASN A 179 -3.41 22.27 3.26
N PRO A 180 -4.40 23.08 3.62
CA PRO A 180 -4.42 23.81 4.89
C PRO A 180 -4.59 22.91 6.12
N PHE A 181 -4.94 21.63 5.94
CA PHE A 181 -5.15 20.66 7.03
C PHE A 181 -3.87 19.95 7.46
N ASN A 182 -2.75 20.15 6.74
CA ASN A 182 -1.44 19.60 7.11
C ASN A 182 -0.38 20.70 7.17
N ALA A 183 -0.17 21.27 8.37
CA ALA A 183 0.81 22.33 8.57
C ALA A 183 2.27 21.97 8.23
N ARG A 184 2.59 20.67 8.11
CA ARG A 184 3.94 20.21 7.71
C ARG A 184 4.12 20.10 6.20
N LEU A 185 3.03 19.90 5.47
CA LEU A 185 2.98 19.82 4.02
C LEU A 185 1.83 20.69 3.50
N PRO A 186 1.89 22.03 3.68
CA PRO A 186 0.82 22.92 3.24
C PRO A 186 0.71 22.99 1.72
N PHE A 187 1.77 22.66 1.01
CA PHE A 187 1.81 22.50 -0.45
C PHE A 187 2.29 21.09 -0.76
N THR A 188 1.52 20.36 -1.56
CA THR A 188 1.76 18.97 -1.89
C THR A 188 1.05 18.64 -3.21
N ASN A 189 1.08 17.38 -3.63
CA ASN A 189 0.25 16.90 -4.74
C ASN A 189 -0.94 16.10 -4.21
N VAL A 190 -1.91 15.84 -5.11
CA VAL A 190 -3.13 15.09 -4.76
C VAL A 190 -2.81 13.69 -4.27
N HIS A 191 -1.81 13.02 -4.86
CA HIS A 191 -1.40 11.66 -4.45
C HIS A 191 -0.91 11.65 -2.99
N THR A 192 0.09 12.47 -2.67
CA THR A 192 0.65 12.58 -1.31
C THR A 192 -0.41 13.00 -0.28
N TYR A 193 -1.35 13.87 -0.68
CA TYR A 193 -2.48 14.22 0.18
C TYR A 193 -3.31 12.99 0.56
N TRP A 194 -3.65 12.14 -0.42
CA TRP A 194 -4.39 10.91 -0.17
C TRP A 194 -3.61 9.95 0.72
N ASP A 195 -2.33 9.78 0.47
CA ASP A 195 -1.47 8.88 1.24
C ASP A 195 -1.39 9.25 2.72
N ASP A 196 -1.51 10.54 3.05
CA ASP A 196 -1.46 11.03 4.43
C ASP A 196 -2.83 11.02 5.16
N LEU A 197 -3.96 10.77 4.47
CA LEU A 197 -5.29 10.72 5.08
C LEU A 197 -5.43 9.69 6.21
N PRO A 198 -4.80 8.49 6.15
CA PRO A 198 -4.87 7.50 7.24
C PRO A 198 -4.26 7.96 8.56
N GLY A 199 -3.49 9.03 8.55
CA GLY A 199 -2.78 9.55 9.72
C GLY A 199 -1.27 9.53 9.58
N PRO A 200 -0.55 9.93 10.63
CA PRO A 200 0.89 10.13 10.52
C PRO A 200 1.64 8.81 10.28
N PRO A 201 2.68 8.78 9.41
CA PRO A 201 3.39 7.55 9.04
C PRO A 201 4.07 6.83 10.21
N TRP A 202 4.23 7.48 11.37
CA TRP A 202 4.74 6.85 12.60
C TRP A 202 3.66 6.25 13.50
N LEU A 203 2.39 6.23 13.09
CA LEU A 203 1.28 5.63 13.85
C LEU A 203 1.55 4.13 14.08
N ARG A 204 1.67 3.72 15.36
CA ARG A 204 2.02 2.36 15.78
C ARG A 204 1.41 1.99 17.12
N GLY A 205 1.54 0.72 17.50
CA GLY A 205 1.20 0.20 18.82
C GLY A 205 -0.27 0.42 19.18
N LYS A 206 -0.53 0.79 20.43
CA LYS A 206 -1.90 0.97 20.94
C LYS A 206 -2.72 2.01 20.18
N ARG A 207 -2.08 3.07 19.67
CA ARG A 207 -2.79 4.10 18.89
C ARG A 207 -3.22 3.57 17.52
N LEU A 208 -2.37 2.78 16.88
CA LEU A 208 -2.71 2.10 15.63
C LEU A 208 -3.86 1.13 15.84
N GLN A 209 -3.80 0.34 16.92
CA GLN A 209 -4.87 -0.60 17.27
C GLN A 209 -6.21 0.12 17.49
N ALA A 210 -6.23 1.18 18.30
CA ALA A 210 -7.44 1.95 18.56
C ALA A 210 -8.03 2.58 17.28
N ALA A 211 -7.17 3.08 16.38
CA ALA A 211 -7.62 3.61 15.09
C ALA A 211 -8.24 2.52 14.19
N ALA A 212 -7.63 1.32 14.15
CA ALA A 212 -8.18 0.20 13.41
C ALA A 212 -9.53 -0.28 13.99
N GLU A 213 -9.68 -0.31 15.32
CA GLU A 213 -10.94 -0.65 16.01
C GLU A 213 -12.05 0.34 15.67
N GLN A 214 -11.75 1.65 15.65
CA GLN A 214 -12.71 2.67 15.23
C GLN A 214 -13.14 2.47 13.76
N ILE A 215 -12.21 2.19 12.86
CA ILE A 215 -12.54 1.91 11.46
C ILE A 215 -13.43 0.67 11.34
N ILE A 216 -13.13 -0.41 12.06
CA ILE A 216 -13.94 -1.64 12.09
C ILE A 216 -15.37 -1.37 12.60
N GLU A 217 -15.51 -0.55 13.63
CA GLU A 217 -16.81 -0.19 14.24
C GLU A 217 -17.70 0.60 13.27
N HIS A 218 -17.10 1.54 12.49
CA HIS A 218 -17.86 2.43 11.63
C HIS A 218 -18.09 1.90 10.21
N HIS A 219 -17.31 0.89 9.77
CA HIS A 219 -17.39 0.40 8.41
C HIS A 219 -17.72 -1.10 8.37
N PRO A 220 -18.89 -1.47 7.83
CA PRO A 220 -19.29 -2.89 7.73
C PRO A 220 -18.42 -3.64 6.71
N LYS A 221 -18.37 -4.96 6.86
CA LYS A 221 -17.66 -5.84 5.92
C LYS A 221 -18.22 -5.71 4.52
N PRO A 222 -17.40 -5.36 3.52
CA PRO A 222 -17.87 -5.28 2.15
C PRO A 222 -18.13 -6.66 1.57
N PRO A 223 -18.90 -6.77 0.47
CA PRO A 223 -19.01 -8.00 -0.30
C PRO A 223 -17.62 -8.48 -0.74
N GLN A 224 -17.43 -9.80 -0.69
CA GLN A 224 -16.23 -10.39 -1.28
C GLN A 224 -16.34 -10.32 -2.81
N ARG A 225 -15.33 -9.76 -3.44
CA ARG A 225 -15.21 -9.56 -4.89
C ARG A 225 -13.84 -10.05 -5.34
N ASP A 226 -13.63 -10.16 -6.62
CA ASP A 226 -12.33 -10.45 -7.21
C ASP A 226 -11.45 -9.20 -7.33
N ILE A 227 -10.19 -9.40 -7.69
CA ILE A 227 -9.18 -8.34 -7.78
C ILE A 227 -9.55 -7.31 -8.87
N ASP A 228 -10.15 -7.74 -9.99
CA ASP A 228 -10.56 -6.82 -11.05
C ASP A 228 -11.69 -5.91 -10.59
N THR A 229 -12.62 -6.46 -9.82
CA THR A 229 -13.68 -5.67 -9.19
C THR A 229 -13.11 -4.68 -8.18
N TRP A 230 -12.08 -5.04 -7.39
CA TRP A 230 -11.44 -4.11 -6.46
C TRP A 230 -10.79 -2.92 -7.17
N ALA A 231 -10.13 -3.19 -8.31
CA ALA A 231 -9.56 -2.14 -9.16
C ALA A 231 -10.66 -1.24 -9.72
N SER A 232 -11.71 -1.82 -10.28
CA SER A 232 -12.84 -1.06 -10.85
C SER A 232 -13.54 -0.20 -9.79
N GLU A 233 -13.73 -0.71 -8.56
CA GLU A 233 -14.26 0.07 -7.44
C GLU A 233 -13.37 1.28 -7.11
N SER A 234 -12.05 1.11 -7.07
CA SER A 234 -11.11 2.20 -6.79
C SER A 234 -11.08 3.22 -7.91
N HIS A 235 -11.05 2.76 -9.16
CA HIS A 235 -11.09 3.63 -10.32
C HIS A 235 -12.37 4.47 -10.41
N ALA A 236 -13.51 3.89 -10.06
CA ALA A 236 -14.80 4.59 -10.03
C ALA A 236 -14.84 5.76 -9.02
N LEU A 237 -13.94 5.78 -8.04
CA LEU A 237 -13.84 6.83 -7.02
C LEU A 237 -12.93 8.00 -7.44
N LEU A 238 -12.27 7.93 -8.60
CA LEU A 238 -11.38 8.99 -9.07
C LEU A 238 -12.05 10.37 -9.14
N PRO A 239 -13.32 10.52 -9.58
CA PRO A 239 -13.98 11.84 -9.57
C PRO A 239 -14.06 12.48 -8.17
N ASP A 240 -14.11 11.66 -7.12
CA ASP A 240 -14.16 12.11 -5.73
C ASP A 240 -12.77 12.26 -5.09
N ALA A 241 -11.72 11.78 -5.79
CA ALA A 241 -10.34 11.87 -5.33
C ALA A 241 -9.68 13.22 -5.62
N TYR A 242 -10.28 14.04 -6.46
CA TYR A 242 -9.72 15.33 -6.85
C TYR A 242 -10.55 16.49 -6.31
N PRO A 243 -9.91 17.61 -5.85
CA PRO A 243 -10.64 18.81 -5.46
C PRO A 243 -11.41 19.40 -6.64
N LYS A 244 -12.62 19.91 -6.40
CA LYS A 244 -13.51 20.44 -7.47
C LYS A 244 -12.94 21.62 -8.26
N GLN A 245 -11.92 22.30 -7.74
CA GLN A 245 -11.30 23.49 -8.36
C GLN A 245 -10.11 23.17 -9.26
N MET A 246 -10.12 22.02 -9.94
CA MET A 246 -9.05 21.59 -10.83
C MET A 246 -8.73 22.54 -12.00
N GLY A 247 -9.50 23.58 -12.21
CA GLY A 247 -9.23 24.64 -13.19
C GLY A 247 -8.37 25.80 -12.69
N SER A 248 -8.03 25.87 -11.41
CA SER A 248 -7.13 26.87 -10.84
C SER A 248 -5.67 26.45 -10.94
N LEU A 249 -4.74 27.41 -10.99
CA LEU A 249 -3.30 27.14 -11.02
C LEU A 249 -2.82 26.36 -9.79
N LEU A 250 -3.46 26.55 -8.64
CA LEU A 250 -3.19 25.81 -7.40
C LEU A 250 -4.52 25.60 -6.67
N PRO A 251 -5.17 24.45 -6.84
CA PRO A 251 -6.40 24.11 -6.10
C PRO A 251 -6.13 24.03 -4.60
N THR A 252 -7.03 24.60 -3.80
CA THR A 252 -6.97 24.50 -2.34
C THR A 252 -7.95 23.44 -1.86
N VAL A 253 -7.53 22.56 -0.97
CA VAL A 253 -8.39 21.58 -0.29
C VAL A 253 -9.33 22.31 0.65
N ASP A 254 -10.63 22.28 0.37
CA ASP A 254 -11.65 22.80 1.26
C ASP A 254 -12.07 21.79 2.35
N GLU A 255 -12.77 22.27 3.37
CA GLU A 255 -13.19 21.44 4.51
C GLU A 255 -14.14 20.30 4.10
N THR A 256 -15.04 20.56 3.14
CA THR A 256 -16.00 19.56 2.66
C THR A 256 -15.29 18.45 1.93
N PHE A 257 -14.37 18.79 1.02
CA PHE A 257 -13.55 17.81 0.32
C PHE A 257 -12.70 17.01 1.31
N HIS A 258 -12.03 17.68 2.26
CA HIS A 258 -11.20 17.01 3.27
C HIS A 258 -11.99 16.00 4.10
N LYS A 259 -13.17 16.38 4.58
CA LYS A 259 -14.04 15.48 5.33
C LYS A 259 -14.47 14.27 4.51
N ASN A 260 -14.91 14.48 3.27
CA ASN A 260 -15.36 13.41 2.37
C ASN A 260 -14.18 12.47 2.00
N ALA A 261 -13.02 13.02 1.67
CA ALA A 261 -11.82 12.25 1.35
C ALA A 261 -11.38 11.38 2.53
N ARG A 262 -11.39 11.90 3.75
CA ARG A 262 -11.08 11.11 4.96
C ARG A 262 -12.06 9.95 5.17
N GLN A 263 -13.36 10.22 5.06
CA GLN A 263 -14.38 9.20 5.20
C GLN A 263 -14.22 8.10 4.14
N LEU A 264 -13.93 8.49 2.90
CA LEU A 264 -13.70 7.57 1.81
C LEU A 264 -12.41 6.76 2.02
N ALA A 265 -11.33 7.38 2.49
CA ALA A 265 -10.08 6.70 2.83
C ALA A 265 -10.29 5.64 3.91
N GLU A 266 -11.01 5.95 5.00
CA GLU A 266 -11.35 5.01 6.05
C GLU A 266 -12.18 3.81 5.51
N GLN A 267 -13.16 4.09 4.65
CA GLN A 267 -13.96 3.05 3.99
C GLN A 267 -13.08 2.12 3.12
N ARG A 268 -12.13 2.67 2.37
CA ARG A 268 -11.24 1.89 1.50
C ARG A 268 -10.25 1.07 2.31
N ILE A 269 -9.71 1.61 3.40
CA ILE A 269 -8.84 0.90 4.36
C ILE A 269 -9.60 -0.27 5.00
N ALA A 270 -10.84 -0.05 5.45
CA ALA A 270 -11.68 -1.12 5.99
C ALA A 270 -11.88 -2.24 4.96
N ALA A 271 -12.27 -1.89 3.72
CA ALA A 271 -12.50 -2.84 2.65
C ALA A 271 -11.22 -3.65 2.34
N ALA A 272 -10.08 -2.99 2.25
CA ALA A 272 -8.79 -3.63 2.04
C ALA A 272 -8.46 -4.65 3.14
N GLY A 273 -8.61 -4.23 4.41
CA GLY A 273 -8.33 -5.09 5.57
C GLY A 273 -9.24 -6.33 5.63
N TYR A 274 -10.54 -6.16 5.44
CA TYR A 274 -11.47 -7.29 5.40
C TYR A 274 -11.18 -8.28 4.26
N ARG A 275 -10.86 -7.76 3.07
CA ARG A 275 -10.55 -8.57 1.89
C ARG A 275 -9.22 -9.29 2.03
N LEU A 276 -8.20 -8.61 2.52
CA LEU A 276 -6.88 -9.20 2.80
C LEU A 276 -6.98 -10.32 3.83
N GLY A 277 -7.63 -10.06 4.97
CA GLY A 277 -7.80 -11.08 6.02
C GLY A 277 -8.53 -12.32 5.50
N LYS A 278 -9.59 -12.12 4.72
CA LYS A 278 -10.33 -13.24 4.10
C LYS A 278 -9.49 -14.01 3.09
N LEU A 279 -8.68 -13.31 2.29
CA LEU A 279 -7.80 -13.93 1.30
C LEU A 279 -6.75 -14.80 2.01
N LEU A 280 -6.09 -14.28 3.05
CA LEU A 280 -5.10 -15.00 3.84
C LEU A 280 -5.73 -16.19 4.58
N ASP A 281 -6.90 -16.02 5.17
CA ASP A 281 -7.60 -17.10 5.85
C ASP A 281 -8.00 -18.24 4.91
N ASN A 282 -8.50 -17.91 3.72
CA ASN A 282 -8.80 -18.90 2.70
C ASN A 282 -7.56 -19.66 2.21
N ALA A 283 -6.42 -18.96 2.08
CA ALA A 283 -5.17 -19.55 1.64
C ALA A 283 -4.57 -20.51 2.68
N PHE A 284 -4.65 -20.18 3.97
CA PHE A 284 -3.81 -20.80 4.99
C PHE A 284 -4.52 -21.51 6.13
N ARG A 285 -5.82 -21.30 6.35
CA ARG A 285 -6.56 -21.95 7.49
C ARG A 285 -6.49 -23.47 7.52
N ARG A 286 -6.19 -24.13 6.41
CA ARG A 286 -6.06 -25.58 6.29
C ARG A 286 -4.62 -26.09 6.33
N CYS A 287 -3.64 -25.18 6.44
CA CYS A 287 -2.22 -25.54 6.33
C CYS A 287 -1.72 -26.31 7.55
N VAL A 288 -2.22 -26.01 8.74
CA VAL A 288 -1.79 -26.63 10.00
C VAL A 288 -2.27 -28.06 10.14
N SER A 289 -3.39 -28.42 9.50
CA SER A 289 -3.97 -29.77 9.59
C SER A 289 -3.11 -30.88 8.95
N ARG A 290 -2.02 -30.54 8.25
CA ARG A 290 -1.17 -31.49 7.54
C ARG A 290 0.23 -31.69 8.16
N GLU A 291 0.66 -30.85 9.10
CA GLU A 291 1.96 -31.00 9.77
C GLU A 291 1.85 -31.83 11.08
N THR A 292 0.67 -32.20 11.52
CA THR A 292 0.40 -32.99 12.73
C THR A 292 -0.08 -34.42 12.43
N GLN A 293 0.02 -34.88 11.21
CA GLN A 293 -0.16 -36.27 10.79
C GLN A 293 1.14 -36.82 10.19
#